data_ba33116655360074dcf077b9586ab4b5
#
_entry.id   ba33116655360074dcf077b9586ab4b5
#
_cell.length_a   1.000
_cell.length_b   1.000
_cell.length_c   1.000
_cell.angle_alpha   90.00
_cell.angle_beta   90.00
_cell.angle_gamma   90.00
#
_symmetry.space_group_name_H-M   'P 1'
#
loop_
_entity.id
_entity.type
_entity.pdbx_description
1 polymer ?
#
loop_
_entity_poly.entity_id
_entity_poly.type
_entity_poly.pdbx_seq_one_letter_code
_entity_poly.pdbx_strand_id
1 'polypeptide(L)'
;RTPEQLPEDWRRFFLSPELTVQSVSGDNNISGATLKKQAAVVQLINAWRTQGHLRAKLDPLGLNPPADVPSLQPGFWGLSEEDLLQEFSVTFGAHTTQMPLKQLLNLLEQAWAGSQAYELAHLENREEINWLLSRIESSNAPQADVQTCIARFEKLMAAETLERYLHTRYVGQKRFSLEGGESAIPALDTLTKRLRAQGVEE
;
A
#
# COMPACT_ATOMS: atom_id res chain seq x y z
N ARG A 1 36.47 15.41 9.03
CA ARG A 1 37.31 14.44 9.78
C ARG A 1 37.87 13.47 8.77
N THR A 2 39.21 13.31 8.74
CA THR A 2 39.88 12.36 7.86
C THR A 2 39.64 10.93 8.34
N PRO A 3 39.61 9.91 7.44
CA PRO A 3 39.37 8.51 7.78
C PRO A 3 40.26 7.96 8.92
N GLU A 4 41.41 8.57 9.11
CA GLU A 4 42.40 8.20 10.13
C GLU A 4 41.94 8.53 11.58
N GLN A 5 40.92 9.36 11.75
CA GLN A 5 40.37 9.78 13.05
C GLN A 5 39.16 8.94 13.51
N LEU A 6 38.79 7.92 12.74
CA LEU A 6 37.69 7.03 13.08
C LEU A 6 38.17 5.90 14.03
N PRO A 7 37.30 5.41 14.95
CA PRO A 7 37.55 4.20 15.71
C PRO A 7 37.90 3.02 14.79
N GLU A 8 38.70 2.08 15.29
CA GLU A 8 39.32 1.02 14.49
C GLU A 8 38.27 0.12 13.78
N ASP A 9 37.14 -0.13 14.45
CA ASP A 9 36.00 -0.89 13.90
C ASP A 9 35.37 -0.20 12.70
N TRP A 10 35.24 1.14 12.75
CA TRP A 10 34.73 1.95 11.63
C TRP A 10 35.74 2.08 10.50
N ARG A 11 37.04 2.14 10.84
CA ARG A 11 38.11 2.13 9.84
C ARG A 11 38.12 0.82 9.08
N ARG A 12 37.96 -0.32 9.77
CA ARG A 12 37.85 -1.65 9.17
C ARG A 12 36.65 -1.76 8.23
N PHE A 13 35.52 -1.18 8.61
CA PHE A 13 34.31 -1.16 7.80
C PHE A 13 34.47 -0.35 6.49
N PHE A 14 35.09 0.84 6.57
CA PHE A 14 35.25 1.71 5.39
C PHE A 14 36.49 1.42 4.53
N LEU A 15 37.50 0.77 5.10
CA LEU A 15 38.75 0.46 4.41
C LEU A 15 38.90 -1.02 4.03
N SER A 16 37.92 -1.86 4.38
CA SER A 16 37.89 -3.24 3.92
C SER A 16 37.61 -3.24 2.41
N PRO A 17 38.55 -3.71 1.58
CA PRO A 17 38.32 -3.83 0.13
C PRO A 17 37.31 -4.91 -0.22
N GLU A 18 36.68 -5.55 0.77
CA GLU A 18 35.76 -6.68 0.65
C GLU A 18 34.27 -6.30 0.60
N LEU A 19 33.93 -5.01 0.41
CA LEU A 19 32.69 -4.66 -0.29
C LEU A 19 32.85 -4.86 -1.80
N THR A 20 33.72 -5.76 -2.19
CA THR A 20 33.62 -6.40 -3.47
C THR A 20 32.33 -7.21 -3.41
N VAL A 21 31.28 -6.68 -4.02
CA VAL A 21 30.14 -7.47 -4.46
C VAL A 21 30.75 -8.75 -5.02
N GLN A 22 30.59 -9.88 -4.31
CA GLN A 22 30.91 -11.16 -4.89
C GLN A 22 30.11 -11.21 -6.18
N SER A 23 30.78 -11.02 -7.29
CA SER A 23 30.23 -11.33 -8.59
C SER A 23 29.84 -12.79 -8.51
N VAL A 24 28.55 -13.04 -8.31
CA VAL A 24 27.97 -14.35 -8.57
C VAL A 24 28.29 -14.59 -10.03
N SER A 25 29.30 -15.42 -10.26
CA SER A 25 29.69 -15.91 -11.58
C SER A 25 28.62 -16.87 -12.08
N GLY A 26 27.48 -16.31 -12.44
CA GLY A 26 26.51 -16.90 -13.34
C GLY A 26 26.62 -16.06 -14.61
N ASP A 27 26.82 -16.72 -15.72
CA ASP A 27 26.89 -16.19 -17.08
C ASP A 27 25.63 -15.39 -17.46
N ASN A 28 25.44 -14.23 -16.85
CA ASN A 28 24.50 -13.22 -17.32
C ASN A 28 25.24 -11.91 -17.42
N ASN A 29 25.67 -11.60 -18.64
CA ASN A 29 26.18 -10.30 -19.02
C ASN A 29 25.04 -9.27 -18.99
N ILE A 30 24.54 -8.98 -17.77
CA ILE A 30 23.49 -7.98 -17.57
C ILE A 30 24.12 -6.63 -17.85
N SER A 31 23.70 -5.99 -18.93
CA SER A 31 24.22 -4.68 -19.29
C SER A 31 23.99 -3.67 -18.15
N GLY A 32 24.90 -2.73 -17.95
CA GLY A 32 24.74 -1.68 -16.93
C GLY A 32 23.44 -0.87 -17.11
N ALA A 33 22.91 -0.80 -18.33
CA ALA A 33 21.62 -0.20 -18.63
C ALA A 33 20.45 -1.01 -18.03
N THR A 34 20.49 -2.33 -18.13
CA THR A 34 19.47 -3.23 -17.56
C THR A 34 19.43 -3.13 -16.03
N LEU A 35 20.62 -3.07 -15.38
CA LEU A 35 20.69 -2.88 -13.93
C LEU A 35 20.11 -1.54 -13.48
N LYS A 36 20.35 -0.46 -14.22
CA LYS A 36 19.77 0.85 -13.93
C LYS A 36 18.24 0.82 -14.05
N LYS A 37 17.70 0.20 -15.09
CA LYS A 37 16.25 0.05 -15.28
C LYS A 37 15.63 -0.82 -14.18
N GLN A 38 16.30 -1.91 -13.79
CA GLN A 38 15.84 -2.74 -12.66
C GLN A 38 15.79 -1.94 -11.34
N ALA A 39 16.80 -1.12 -11.06
CA ALA A 39 16.80 -0.25 -9.89
C ALA A 39 15.68 0.80 -9.97
N ALA A 40 15.43 1.37 -11.14
CA ALA A 40 14.31 2.32 -11.35
C ALA A 40 12.95 1.68 -11.06
N VAL A 41 12.74 0.42 -11.48
CA VAL A 41 11.50 -0.32 -11.15
C VAL A 41 11.33 -0.53 -9.65
N VAL A 42 12.41 -0.84 -8.92
CA VAL A 42 12.36 -0.96 -7.45
C VAL A 42 11.98 0.38 -6.80
N GLN A 43 12.55 1.50 -7.29
CA GLN A 43 12.20 2.83 -6.79
C GLN A 43 10.74 3.19 -7.09
N LEU A 44 10.25 2.84 -8.28
CA LEU A 44 8.85 3.03 -8.65
C LEU A 44 7.89 2.25 -7.72
N ILE A 45 8.18 0.98 -7.41
CA ILE A 45 7.41 0.20 -6.46
C ILE A 45 7.39 0.87 -5.08
N ASN A 46 8.54 1.33 -4.60
CA ASN A 46 8.63 2.02 -3.31
C ASN A 46 7.86 3.35 -3.31
N ALA A 47 7.88 4.09 -4.41
CA ALA A 47 7.08 5.30 -4.57
C ALA A 47 5.57 4.99 -4.45
N TRP A 48 5.09 3.93 -5.09
CA TRP A 48 3.70 3.50 -4.99
C TRP A 48 3.33 3.09 -3.55
N ARG A 49 4.19 2.37 -2.83
CA ARG A 49 3.98 1.96 -1.44
C ARG A 49 3.93 3.13 -0.47
N THR A 50 4.62 4.22 -0.77
CA THR A 50 4.68 5.41 0.10
C THR A 50 3.72 6.52 -0.29
N GLN A 51 3.40 6.69 -1.56
CA GLN A 51 2.65 7.82 -2.09
C GLN A 51 1.41 7.42 -2.90
N GLY A 52 1.17 6.11 -3.13
CA GLY A 52 0.03 5.63 -3.91
C GLY A 52 -1.33 6.07 -3.34
N HIS A 53 -1.43 6.20 -2.02
CA HIS A 53 -2.62 6.69 -1.32
C HIS A 53 -3.07 8.08 -1.79
N LEU A 54 -2.15 8.93 -2.27
CA LEU A 54 -2.48 10.27 -2.79
C LEU A 54 -3.28 10.20 -4.11
N ARG A 55 -3.19 9.08 -4.84
CA ARG A 55 -3.96 8.82 -6.07
C ARG A 55 -5.22 7.98 -5.83
N ALA A 56 -5.46 7.54 -4.61
CA ALA A 56 -6.63 6.73 -4.31
C ALA A 56 -7.94 7.49 -4.60
N LYS A 57 -8.90 6.77 -5.16
CA LYS A 57 -10.22 7.29 -5.54
C LYS A 57 -11.15 7.26 -4.33
N LEU A 58 -10.92 8.16 -3.37
CA LEU A 58 -11.64 8.19 -2.09
C LEU A 58 -12.92 9.01 -2.15
N ASP A 59 -13.10 9.84 -3.16
CA ASP A 59 -14.30 10.66 -3.34
C ASP A 59 -15.29 9.96 -4.28
N PRO A 60 -16.39 9.37 -3.76
CA PRO A 60 -17.38 8.68 -4.58
C PRO A 60 -18.17 9.64 -5.48
N LEU A 61 -18.20 10.94 -5.15
CA LEU A 61 -18.89 11.96 -5.95
C LEU A 61 -17.98 12.54 -7.04
N GLY A 62 -16.66 12.29 -6.98
CA GLY A 62 -15.71 12.79 -7.98
C GLY A 62 -15.51 14.29 -7.98
N LEU A 63 -15.81 14.96 -6.86
CA LEU A 63 -15.66 16.43 -6.72
C LEU A 63 -14.19 16.82 -6.58
N ASN A 64 -13.38 15.93 -5.98
CA ASN A 64 -11.95 16.13 -5.79
C ASN A 64 -11.19 15.10 -6.62
N PRO A 65 -10.60 15.48 -7.75
CA PRO A 65 -9.80 14.55 -8.55
C PRO A 65 -8.57 14.09 -7.76
N PRO A 66 -8.11 12.83 -7.97
CA PRO A 66 -6.87 12.36 -7.37
C PRO A 66 -5.68 13.26 -7.72
N ALA A 67 -4.74 13.38 -6.78
CA ALA A 67 -3.55 14.20 -6.99
C ALA A 67 -2.68 13.66 -8.14
N ASP A 68 -2.06 14.58 -8.89
CA ASP A 68 -0.97 14.19 -9.79
C ASP A 68 0.32 14.07 -8.99
N VAL A 69 0.89 12.86 -8.99
CA VAL A 69 2.09 12.50 -8.24
C VAL A 69 3.16 12.03 -9.23
N PRO A 70 4.11 12.89 -9.61
CA PRO A 70 5.09 12.58 -10.64
C PRO A 70 5.91 11.32 -10.36
N SER A 71 6.26 11.05 -9.10
CA SER A 71 7.03 9.88 -8.68
C SER A 71 6.33 8.52 -8.94
N LEU A 72 5.03 8.51 -9.20
CA LEU A 72 4.27 7.32 -9.56
C LEU A 72 4.30 7.05 -11.07
N GLN A 73 4.86 7.96 -11.86
CA GLN A 73 5.00 7.82 -13.30
C GLN A 73 6.34 7.14 -13.64
N PRO A 74 6.36 6.13 -14.55
CA PRO A 74 7.60 5.47 -14.97
C PRO A 74 8.65 6.43 -15.52
N GLY A 75 8.21 7.44 -16.26
CA GLY A 75 9.09 8.46 -16.86
C GLY A 75 9.91 9.25 -15.85
N PHE A 76 9.41 9.44 -14.63
CA PHE A 76 10.14 10.09 -13.54
C PHE A 76 11.43 9.33 -13.17
N TRP A 77 11.39 8.00 -13.30
CA TRP A 77 12.51 7.12 -13.00
C TRP A 77 13.35 6.76 -14.24
N GLY A 78 13.10 7.43 -15.38
CA GLY A 78 13.82 7.18 -16.63
C GLY A 78 13.41 5.90 -17.35
N LEU A 79 12.21 5.38 -17.06
CA LEU A 79 11.59 4.27 -17.78
C LEU A 79 10.75 4.83 -18.93
N SER A 80 10.93 4.31 -20.15
CA SER A 80 10.23 4.75 -21.35
C SER A 80 9.04 3.85 -21.69
N GLU A 81 8.26 4.24 -22.69
CA GLU A 81 7.17 3.39 -23.21
C GLU A 81 7.68 2.06 -23.78
N GLU A 82 8.89 2.03 -24.30
CA GLU A 82 9.53 0.80 -24.81
C GLU A 82 9.77 -0.21 -23.69
N ASP A 83 9.94 0.26 -22.44
CA ASP A 83 10.15 -0.60 -21.28
C ASP A 83 8.87 -1.25 -20.76
N LEU A 84 7.70 -0.79 -21.19
CA LEU A 84 6.41 -1.32 -20.70
C LEU A 84 6.22 -2.81 -20.96
N LEU A 85 6.79 -3.31 -22.05
CA LEU A 85 6.71 -4.74 -22.43
C LEU A 85 7.94 -5.53 -21.94
N GLN A 86 8.96 -4.86 -21.40
CA GLN A 86 10.14 -5.50 -20.85
C GLN A 86 9.80 -6.15 -19.50
N GLU A 87 10.31 -7.37 -19.30
CA GLU A 87 10.19 -8.10 -18.05
C GLU A 87 11.22 -7.64 -17.02
N PHE A 88 10.77 -7.47 -15.79
CA PHE A 88 11.59 -7.09 -14.64
C PHE A 88 11.37 -8.07 -13.50
N SER A 89 12.42 -8.28 -12.72
CA SER A 89 12.30 -9.03 -11.47
C SER A 89 11.69 -8.14 -10.40
N VAL A 90 10.50 -8.50 -9.93
CA VAL A 90 9.74 -7.68 -8.98
C VAL A 90 9.33 -8.50 -7.77
N THR A 91 9.40 -7.89 -6.59
CA THR A 91 8.82 -8.43 -5.37
C THR A 91 7.51 -7.68 -5.11
N PHE A 92 6.40 -8.38 -5.34
CA PHE A 92 5.05 -7.89 -5.15
C PHE A 92 4.29 -8.85 -4.24
N GLY A 93 3.78 -8.32 -3.14
CA GLY A 93 3.26 -9.15 -2.07
C GLY A 93 4.36 -10.00 -1.42
N ALA A 94 4.10 -11.30 -1.27
CA ALA A 94 5.04 -12.26 -0.67
C ALA A 94 5.96 -12.95 -1.69
N HIS A 95 5.83 -12.66 -2.97
CA HIS A 95 6.50 -13.40 -4.05
C HIS A 95 7.38 -12.51 -4.93
N THR A 96 8.51 -13.07 -5.32
CA THR A 96 9.36 -12.48 -6.37
C THR A 96 9.07 -13.22 -7.68
N THR A 97 8.76 -12.47 -8.72
CA THR A 97 8.43 -13.01 -10.05
C THR A 97 8.97 -12.09 -11.15
N GLN A 98 9.00 -12.63 -12.36
CA GLN A 98 9.27 -11.85 -13.57
C GLN A 98 7.93 -11.42 -14.16
N MET A 99 7.78 -10.14 -14.47
CA MET A 99 6.59 -9.64 -15.15
C MET A 99 6.88 -8.38 -15.96
N PRO A 100 6.09 -8.12 -17.03
CA PRO A 100 6.18 -6.88 -17.78
C PRO A 100 5.86 -5.65 -16.93
N LEU A 101 6.57 -4.54 -17.14
CA LEU A 101 6.33 -3.28 -16.42
C LEU A 101 4.87 -2.83 -16.49
N LYS A 102 4.22 -2.99 -17.64
CA LYS A 102 2.80 -2.65 -17.82
C LYS A 102 1.90 -3.44 -16.86
N GLN A 103 2.17 -4.73 -16.67
CA GLN A 103 1.40 -5.56 -15.74
C GLN A 103 1.65 -5.12 -14.29
N LEU A 104 2.89 -4.83 -13.94
CA LEU A 104 3.25 -4.31 -12.62
C LEU A 104 2.51 -2.99 -12.31
N LEU A 105 2.48 -2.04 -13.25
CA LEU A 105 1.78 -0.76 -13.07
C LEU A 105 0.29 -0.97 -12.80
N ASN A 106 -0.37 -1.88 -13.52
CA ASN A 106 -1.77 -2.20 -13.27
C ASN A 106 -1.99 -2.79 -11.86
N LEU A 107 -1.11 -3.68 -11.41
CA LEU A 107 -1.19 -4.25 -10.06
C LEU A 107 -0.96 -3.19 -8.98
N LEU A 108 0.03 -2.31 -9.18
CA LEU A 108 0.30 -1.20 -8.27
C LEU A 108 -0.88 -0.24 -8.19
N GLU A 109 -1.48 0.14 -9.32
CA GLU A 109 -2.64 1.01 -9.33
C GLU A 109 -3.85 0.37 -8.63
N GLN A 110 -4.11 -0.91 -8.88
CA GLN A 110 -5.20 -1.64 -8.23
C GLN A 110 -5.00 -1.75 -6.71
N ALA A 111 -3.78 -2.03 -6.26
CA ALA A 111 -3.48 -2.22 -4.85
C ALA A 111 -3.47 -0.88 -4.08
N TRP A 112 -2.91 0.18 -4.66
CA TRP A 112 -2.55 1.41 -3.93
C TRP A 112 -3.39 2.63 -4.30
N ALA A 113 -4.09 2.64 -5.45
CA ALA A 113 -4.89 3.76 -5.93
C ALA A 113 -6.35 3.39 -6.22
N GLY A 114 -6.86 2.36 -5.57
CA GLY A 114 -8.26 1.95 -5.65
C GLY A 114 -9.20 2.85 -4.87
N SER A 115 -10.31 2.29 -4.40
CA SER A 115 -11.28 2.97 -3.52
C SER A 115 -10.87 2.94 -2.03
N GLN A 116 -9.69 2.42 -1.74
CA GLN A 116 -9.08 2.37 -0.41
C GLN A 116 -7.68 2.93 -0.48
N ALA A 117 -7.26 3.63 0.58
CA ALA A 117 -5.91 4.15 0.74
C ALA A 117 -5.20 3.44 1.88
N TYR A 118 -3.90 3.21 1.70
CA TYR A 118 -3.05 2.60 2.72
C TYR A 118 -1.82 3.47 2.96
N GLU A 119 -1.56 3.78 4.22
CA GLU A 119 -0.42 4.58 4.65
C GLU A 119 0.42 3.75 5.63
N LEU A 120 1.55 3.23 5.17
CA LEU A 120 2.42 2.33 5.95
C LEU A 120 3.76 2.99 6.32
N ALA A 121 4.06 4.19 5.79
CA ALA A 121 5.36 4.83 5.93
C ALA A 121 5.73 5.21 7.38
N HIS A 122 4.76 5.23 8.29
CA HIS A 122 4.97 5.50 9.72
C HIS A 122 5.33 4.27 10.55
N LEU A 123 5.21 3.06 9.98
CA LEU A 123 5.51 1.81 10.67
C LEU A 123 7.03 1.56 10.67
N GLU A 124 7.54 1.09 11.81
CA GLU A 124 8.97 0.79 12.00
C GLU A 124 9.25 -0.72 12.00
N ASN A 125 8.27 -1.52 12.42
CA ASN A 125 8.42 -2.96 12.50
C ASN A 125 8.38 -3.61 11.10
N ARG A 126 9.51 -4.17 10.68
CA ARG A 126 9.68 -4.76 9.35
C ARG A 126 8.80 -5.99 9.10
N GLU A 127 8.56 -6.81 10.12
CA GLU A 127 7.72 -7.99 10.00
C GLU A 127 6.26 -7.59 9.79
N GLU A 128 5.79 -6.59 10.52
CA GLU A 128 4.45 -6.02 10.38
C GLU A 128 4.26 -5.39 9.00
N ILE A 129 5.22 -4.57 8.55
CA ILE A 129 5.20 -3.98 7.20
C ILE A 129 5.12 -5.07 6.13
N ASN A 130 5.97 -6.08 6.18
CA ASN A 130 5.98 -7.17 5.21
C ASN A 130 4.66 -7.96 5.21
N TRP A 131 4.09 -8.19 6.39
CA TRP A 131 2.79 -8.84 6.52
C TRP A 131 1.68 -8.02 5.86
N LEU A 132 1.63 -6.71 6.12
CA LEU A 132 0.66 -5.79 5.51
C LEU A 132 0.85 -5.71 4.00
N LEU A 133 2.07 -5.53 3.51
CA LEU A 133 2.38 -5.52 2.08
C LEU A 133 1.91 -6.81 1.40
N SER A 134 2.17 -7.96 2.01
CA SER A 134 1.73 -9.25 1.47
C SER A 134 0.20 -9.33 1.35
N ARG A 135 -0.54 -8.70 2.27
CA ARG A 135 -2.01 -8.68 2.24
C ARG A 135 -2.56 -7.70 1.22
N ILE A 136 -2.03 -6.48 1.19
CA ILE A 136 -2.48 -5.41 0.29
C ILE A 136 -2.21 -5.81 -1.17
N GLU A 137 -0.99 -6.25 -1.46
CA GLU A 137 -0.55 -6.56 -2.82
C GLU A 137 -1.02 -7.93 -3.34
N SER A 138 -1.45 -8.84 -2.46
CA SER A 138 -2.04 -10.13 -2.86
C SER A 138 -3.56 -10.10 -2.91
N SER A 139 -4.18 -9.03 -2.40
CA SER A 139 -5.63 -8.98 -2.31
C SER A 139 -6.27 -8.63 -3.66
N ASN A 140 -6.68 -9.64 -4.39
CA ASN A 140 -7.93 -9.52 -5.11
C ASN A 140 -9.00 -9.33 -4.03
N ALA A 141 -9.30 -8.08 -3.66
CA ALA A 141 -10.32 -7.80 -2.67
C ALA A 141 -11.60 -8.52 -3.12
N PRO A 142 -12.08 -9.53 -2.38
CA PRO A 142 -13.24 -10.28 -2.81
C PRO A 142 -14.38 -9.27 -2.92
N GLN A 143 -14.99 -9.19 -4.09
CA GLN A 143 -16.21 -8.42 -4.24
C GLN A 143 -17.22 -8.97 -3.26
N ALA A 144 -17.77 -8.08 -2.42
CA ALA A 144 -18.78 -8.48 -1.47
C ALA A 144 -19.97 -9.05 -2.24
N ASP A 145 -20.45 -10.21 -1.83
CA ASP A 145 -21.68 -10.76 -2.38
C ASP A 145 -22.90 -9.88 -2.01
N VAL A 146 -24.01 -10.11 -2.68
CA VAL A 146 -25.24 -9.31 -2.50
C VAL A 146 -25.72 -9.35 -1.05
N GLN A 147 -25.64 -10.50 -0.37
CA GLN A 147 -26.07 -10.64 1.02
C GLN A 147 -25.20 -9.83 1.97
N THR A 148 -23.90 -9.83 1.76
CA THR A 148 -22.95 -8.98 2.50
C THR A 148 -23.24 -7.49 2.28
N CYS A 149 -23.56 -7.09 1.05
CA CYS A 149 -23.94 -5.70 0.74
C CYS A 149 -25.24 -5.30 1.45
N ILE A 150 -26.27 -6.16 1.42
CA ILE A 150 -27.54 -5.93 2.13
C ILE A 150 -27.28 -5.78 3.63
N ALA A 151 -26.54 -6.70 4.25
CA ALA A 151 -26.24 -6.65 5.67
C ALA A 151 -25.49 -5.37 6.09
N ARG A 152 -24.58 -4.88 5.26
CA ARG A 152 -23.89 -3.60 5.48
C ARG A 152 -24.84 -2.42 5.37
N PHE A 153 -25.70 -2.44 4.34
CA PHE A 153 -26.72 -1.41 4.14
C PHE A 153 -27.71 -1.34 5.30
N GLU A 154 -28.21 -2.48 5.80
CA GLU A 154 -29.09 -2.54 6.98
C GLU A 154 -28.44 -1.91 8.22
N LYS A 155 -27.14 -2.14 8.44
CA LYS A 155 -26.39 -1.51 9.54
C LYS A 155 -26.28 0.00 9.39
N LEU A 156 -26.01 0.48 8.19
CA LEU A 156 -25.97 1.93 7.90
C LEU A 156 -27.33 2.57 8.12
N MET A 157 -28.39 1.96 7.59
CA MET A 157 -29.75 2.44 7.76
C MET A 157 -30.18 2.46 9.23
N ALA A 158 -29.81 1.46 10.02
CA ALA A 158 -30.12 1.42 11.44
C ALA A 158 -29.41 2.55 12.20
N ALA A 159 -28.13 2.83 11.90
CA ALA A 159 -27.39 3.92 12.51
C ALA A 159 -28.02 5.28 12.18
N GLU A 160 -28.27 5.56 10.91
CA GLU A 160 -28.89 6.81 10.46
C GLU A 160 -30.29 7.01 11.05
N THR A 161 -31.11 5.94 11.05
CA THR A 161 -32.46 5.99 11.62
C THR A 161 -32.44 6.30 13.10
N LEU A 162 -31.50 5.70 13.85
CA LEU A 162 -31.34 5.99 15.28
C LEU A 162 -30.96 7.46 15.49
N GLU A 163 -30.01 7.98 14.76
CA GLU A 163 -29.60 9.37 14.88
C GLU A 163 -30.74 10.35 14.56
N ARG A 164 -31.50 10.09 13.49
CA ARG A 164 -32.69 10.89 13.15
C ARG A 164 -33.74 10.83 14.21
N TYR A 165 -34.01 9.65 14.78
CA TYR A 165 -34.97 9.49 15.87
C TYR A 165 -34.55 10.31 17.09
N LEU A 166 -33.27 10.20 17.50
CA LEU A 166 -32.76 10.96 18.64
C LEU A 166 -32.80 12.46 18.38
N HIS A 167 -32.48 12.91 17.14
CA HIS A 167 -32.60 14.29 16.76
C HIS A 167 -34.00 14.87 16.89
N THR A 168 -34.98 14.08 16.46
CA THR A 168 -36.37 14.51 16.46
C THR A 168 -36.99 14.46 17.84
N ARG A 169 -36.66 13.40 18.62
CA ARG A 169 -37.31 13.15 19.92
C ARG A 169 -36.72 13.95 21.07
N TYR A 170 -35.40 14.22 21.01
CA TYR A 170 -34.64 14.87 22.08
C TYR A 170 -34.02 16.18 21.62
N VAL A 171 -34.87 17.09 21.19
CA VAL A 171 -34.45 18.42 20.72
C VAL A 171 -33.70 19.19 21.81
N GLY A 172 -32.56 19.73 21.51
CA GLY A 172 -31.74 20.55 22.42
C GLY A 172 -30.85 19.77 23.39
N GLN A 173 -30.92 18.44 23.40
CA GLN A 173 -29.93 17.65 24.16
C GLN A 173 -28.60 17.58 23.45
N LYS A 174 -27.50 17.73 24.21
CA LYS A 174 -26.13 17.54 23.68
C LYS A 174 -25.96 16.08 23.27
N ARG A 175 -25.61 15.86 22.03
CA ARG A 175 -25.28 14.55 21.49
C ARG A 175 -24.13 14.68 20.51
N PHE A 176 -23.48 13.57 20.27
CA PHE A 176 -22.49 13.40 19.22
C PHE A 176 -23.06 12.47 18.15
N SER A 177 -22.90 12.81 16.89
CA SER A 177 -23.34 11.99 15.76
C SER A 177 -22.13 11.48 15.00
N LEU A 178 -22.35 10.42 14.19
CA LEU A 178 -21.35 9.85 13.28
C LEU A 178 -21.50 10.38 11.84
N GLU A 179 -22.15 11.54 11.68
CA GLU A 179 -22.38 12.11 10.34
C GLU A 179 -21.09 12.18 9.53
N GLY A 180 -21.05 11.47 8.38
CA GLY A 180 -19.86 11.26 7.56
C GLY A 180 -18.96 10.10 7.99
N GLY A 181 -19.21 9.49 9.14
CA GLY A 181 -18.44 8.35 9.69
C GLY A 181 -19.25 7.08 9.86
N GLU A 182 -20.47 7.00 9.33
CA GLU A 182 -21.40 5.88 9.52
C GLU A 182 -20.82 4.54 9.06
N SER A 183 -19.86 4.54 8.12
CA SER A 183 -19.15 3.35 7.66
C SER A 183 -18.37 2.64 8.77
N ALA A 184 -18.04 3.34 9.87
CA ALA A 184 -17.40 2.72 11.03
C ALA A 184 -18.29 1.64 11.67
N ILE A 185 -19.61 1.77 11.63
CA ILE A 185 -20.56 0.81 12.21
C ILE A 185 -20.45 -0.59 11.58
N PRO A 186 -20.62 -0.76 10.25
CA PRO A 186 -20.45 -2.07 9.62
C PRO A 186 -18.99 -2.56 9.65
N ALA A 187 -17.99 -1.66 9.69
CA ALA A 187 -16.60 -2.05 9.82
C ALA A 187 -16.33 -2.69 11.20
N LEU A 188 -16.77 -2.05 12.30
CA LEU A 188 -16.62 -2.57 13.65
C LEU A 188 -17.45 -3.85 13.85
N ASP A 189 -18.68 -3.93 13.33
CA ASP A 189 -19.50 -5.15 13.38
C ASP A 189 -18.79 -6.33 12.68
N THR A 190 -18.14 -6.07 11.56
CA THR A 190 -17.36 -7.08 10.83
C THR A 190 -16.10 -7.48 11.61
N LEU A 191 -15.39 -6.52 12.19
CA LEU A 191 -14.18 -6.76 12.98
C LEU A 191 -14.49 -7.62 14.19
N THR A 192 -15.48 -7.25 15.00
CA THR A 192 -15.87 -7.98 16.22
C THR A 192 -16.32 -9.41 15.91
N LYS A 193 -17.09 -9.61 14.83
CA LYS A 193 -17.49 -10.95 14.39
C LYS A 193 -16.30 -11.82 14.01
N ARG A 194 -15.31 -11.25 13.32
CA ARG A 194 -14.09 -11.96 12.93
C ARG A 194 -13.21 -12.29 14.13
N LEU A 195 -13.03 -11.35 15.05
CA LEU A 195 -12.26 -11.58 16.28
C LEU A 195 -12.89 -12.70 17.10
N ARG A 196 -14.22 -12.67 17.30
CA ARG A 196 -14.93 -13.73 17.99
C ARG A 196 -14.78 -15.09 17.30
N ALA A 197 -14.85 -15.13 15.98
CA ALA A 197 -14.65 -16.37 15.21
C ALA A 197 -13.21 -16.93 15.34
N GLN A 198 -12.24 -16.09 15.70
CA GLN A 198 -10.85 -16.48 15.98
C GLN A 198 -10.60 -16.80 17.47
N GLY A 199 -11.63 -16.80 18.31
CA GLY A 199 -11.52 -17.10 19.75
C GLY A 199 -10.91 -15.97 20.57
N VAL A 200 -10.92 -14.73 20.06
CA VAL A 200 -10.54 -13.56 20.87
C VAL A 200 -11.69 -13.26 21.83
N GLU A 201 -11.46 -13.49 23.10
CA GLU A 201 -12.32 -13.09 24.21
C GLU A 201 -11.73 -11.82 24.82
N GLU A 202 -12.49 -10.72 24.86
CA GLU A 202 -12.15 -9.39 25.42
C GLU A 202 -10.67 -8.99 25.49
#